data_8863096edfbc08f5c28f35ac50c53f02
#
_entry.id   8863096edfbc08f5c28f35ac50c53f02
#
_cell.length_a   1.000
_cell.length_b   1.000
_cell.length_c   1.000
_cell.angle_alpha   90.00
_cell.angle_beta   90.00
_cell.angle_gamma   90.00
#
_symmetry.space_group_name_H-M   'P 1'
#
loop_
_entity.id
_entity.type
_entity.pdbx_description
1 polymer ?
#
loop_
_entity_poly.entity_id
_entity_poly.type
_entity_poly.pdbx_seq_one_letter_code
_entity_poly.pdbx_strand_id
1 'polypeptide(L)'
;MIFALNIGSTTVKLSLDKGVGNPLYVTLPLEFHDNRELYSRDGFYRLVERLKILVYRFLTQNDADLNKLKLIISRGGLQKPGPAGIFQINEAMCSDLSEGCYGHHPSSLGPVLAFSMAQEGQISAYAIDPPSTDEFAPVARFSGIPEIQRCSAFHALSHKAAGRRAASVLGRSYEECNFIVAHLGGGITVGAHLKGQVVDCTHGLSEGPFTPERAGSLPVLEACAYFSKSHMEINEIKQLLVGKGGLMAYLSTKSGIEVEEKIKHGDQRAAEVFEAMIYQIAMDIGAMATVLKGTCDAVVLTGALTKS
;
A
#
# COMPACT_ATOMS: atom_id res chain seq x y z
N MET A 1 -8.37 9.50 -23.93
CA MET A 1 -7.47 8.57 -23.24
C MET A 1 -7.68 8.70 -21.74
N ILE A 2 -7.37 7.67 -20.97
CA ILE A 2 -7.37 7.68 -19.49
C ILE A 2 -5.93 7.45 -19.04
N PHE A 3 -5.44 8.31 -18.16
CA PHE A 3 -4.11 8.16 -17.58
C PHE A 3 -4.20 7.77 -16.11
N ALA A 4 -3.51 6.70 -15.71
CA ALA A 4 -3.47 6.26 -14.32
C ALA A 4 -2.04 6.27 -13.79
N LEU A 5 -1.89 6.72 -12.54
CA LEU A 5 -0.61 6.77 -11.85
C LEU A 5 -0.72 6.17 -10.44
N ASN A 6 0.29 5.38 -10.08
CA ASN A 6 0.40 4.78 -8.77
C ASN A 6 1.83 4.98 -8.26
N ILE A 7 1.99 5.88 -7.30
CA ILE A 7 3.27 6.17 -6.66
C ILE A 7 3.37 5.33 -5.39
N GLY A 8 4.35 4.46 -5.36
CA GLY A 8 4.71 3.65 -4.20
C GLY A 8 5.92 4.22 -3.46
N SER A 9 6.44 3.48 -2.50
CA SER A 9 7.66 3.86 -1.76
C SER A 9 8.93 3.70 -2.59
N THR A 10 8.95 2.78 -3.54
CA THR A 10 10.14 2.42 -4.33
C THR A 10 9.91 2.47 -5.84
N THR A 11 8.68 2.63 -6.29
CA THR A 11 8.34 2.59 -7.72
C THR A 11 7.22 3.55 -8.07
N VAL A 12 7.29 4.07 -9.31
CA VAL A 12 6.22 4.77 -9.98
C VAL A 12 5.66 3.85 -11.06
N LYS A 13 4.37 3.58 -11.01
CA LYS A 13 3.66 2.80 -12.04
C LYS A 13 2.73 3.72 -12.80
N LEU A 14 2.90 3.76 -14.12
CA LEU A 14 2.12 4.59 -15.02
C LEU A 14 1.37 3.70 -16.00
N SER A 15 0.14 4.05 -16.31
CA SER A 15 -0.66 3.38 -17.33
C SER A 15 -1.43 4.37 -18.17
N LEU A 16 -1.45 4.16 -19.48
CA LEU A 16 -2.18 4.96 -20.45
C LEU A 16 -3.13 4.06 -21.23
N ASP A 17 -4.42 4.26 -21.03
CA ASP A 17 -5.47 3.63 -21.83
C ASP A 17 -5.88 4.57 -22.97
N LYS A 18 -5.62 4.14 -24.20
CA LYS A 18 -5.98 4.86 -25.43
C LYS A 18 -7.41 4.54 -25.90
N GLY A 19 -8.10 3.64 -25.22
CA GLY A 19 -9.44 3.14 -25.59
C GLY A 19 -9.42 2.11 -26.73
N VAL A 20 -8.24 1.72 -27.20
CA VAL A 20 -8.05 0.71 -28.25
C VAL A 20 -6.84 -0.15 -27.85
N GLY A 21 -7.02 -1.46 -27.85
CA GLY A 21 -5.99 -2.41 -27.44
C GLY A 21 -5.79 -2.47 -25.92
N ASN A 22 -4.68 -3.08 -25.48
CA ASN A 22 -4.33 -3.13 -24.06
C ASN A 22 -3.72 -1.79 -23.60
N PRO A 23 -3.99 -1.37 -22.37
CA PRO A 23 -3.33 -0.19 -21.81
C PRO A 23 -1.81 -0.32 -21.84
N LEU A 24 -1.14 0.76 -22.19
CA LEU A 24 0.32 0.86 -22.05
C LEU A 24 0.66 0.91 -20.56
N TYR A 25 1.73 0.25 -20.16
CA TYR A 25 2.12 0.16 -18.76
C TYR A 25 3.64 0.24 -18.61
N VAL A 26 4.09 1.01 -17.62
CA VAL A 26 5.50 1.07 -17.23
C VAL A 26 5.63 1.10 -15.71
N THR A 27 6.68 0.45 -15.22
CA THR A 27 7.14 0.57 -13.83
C THR A 27 8.52 1.19 -13.84
N LEU A 28 8.68 2.30 -13.16
CA LEU A 28 9.93 3.04 -13.05
C LEU A 28 10.41 3.03 -11.60
N PRO A 29 11.72 2.94 -11.35
CA PRO A 29 12.24 3.08 -9.99
C PRO A 29 11.95 4.50 -9.47
N LEU A 30 11.69 4.60 -8.19
CA LEU A 30 11.56 5.86 -7.46
C LEU A 30 12.66 5.91 -6.40
N GLU A 31 13.61 6.81 -6.60
CA GLU A 31 14.68 7.07 -5.67
C GLU A 31 14.49 8.45 -5.04
N PHE A 32 14.38 8.46 -3.72
CA PHE A 32 14.42 9.69 -2.94
C PHE A 32 15.87 9.95 -2.53
N HIS A 33 16.47 11.03 -3.01
CA HIS A 33 17.81 11.43 -2.58
C HIS A 33 17.83 11.87 -1.10
N ASP A 34 16.71 12.40 -0.62
CA ASP A 34 16.51 12.75 0.78
C ASP A 34 15.04 12.50 1.18
N ASN A 35 14.81 11.50 2.03
CA ASN A 35 13.49 11.21 2.56
C ASN A 35 12.88 12.37 3.36
N ARG A 36 13.70 13.33 3.84
CA ARG A 36 13.22 14.51 4.58
C ARG A 36 12.40 15.46 3.72
N GLU A 37 12.55 15.42 2.40
CA GLU A 37 11.74 16.25 1.49
C GLU A 37 10.24 15.96 1.61
N LEU A 38 9.82 14.72 1.95
CA LEU A 38 8.41 14.38 2.17
C LEU A 38 7.78 15.07 3.40
N TYR A 39 8.60 15.52 4.35
CA TYR A 39 8.13 16.06 5.62
C TYR A 39 8.08 17.59 5.65
N SER A 40 8.39 18.26 4.55
CA SER A 40 8.25 19.70 4.40
C SER A 40 7.41 20.03 3.16
N ARG A 41 6.56 21.04 3.26
CA ARG A 41 5.69 21.45 2.14
C ARG A 41 6.49 21.76 0.87
N ASP A 42 7.55 22.54 0.98
CA ASP A 42 8.39 22.90 -0.18
C ASP A 42 9.13 21.67 -0.77
N GLY A 43 9.62 20.78 0.08
CA GLY A 43 10.22 19.52 -0.35
C GLY A 43 9.23 18.63 -1.08
N PHE A 44 8.03 18.51 -0.53
CA PHE A 44 6.94 17.75 -1.13
C PHE A 44 6.60 18.23 -2.55
N TYR A 45 6.44 19.54 -2.74
CA TYR A 45 6.16 20.11 -4.06
C TYR A 45 7.35 19.97 -5.03
N ARG A 46 8.60 20.07 -4.55
CA ARG A 46 9.78 19.74 -5.39
C ARG A 46 9.75 18.29 -5.88
N LEU A 47 9.34 17.34 -5.04
CA LEU A 47 9.17 15.94 -5.45
C LEU A 47 8.05 15.79 -6.50
N VAL A 48 6.92 16.49 -6.32
CA VAL A 48 5.82 16.51 -7.30
C VAL A 48 6.31 17.01 -8.65
N GLU A 49 7.07 18.10 -8.71
CA GLU A 49 7.61 18.65 -9.97
C GLU A 49 8.60 17.69 -10.66
N ARG A 50 9.47 17.02 -9.89
CA ARG A 50 10.36 15.98 -10.47
C ARG A 50 9.56 14.83 -11.09
N LEU A 51 8.53 14.35 -10.39
CA LEU A 51 7.66 13.30 -10.90
C LEU A 51 6.87 13.75 -12.13
N LYS A 52 6.46 15.01 -12.18
CA LYS A 52 5.76 15.60 -13.31
C LYS A 52 6.58 15.53 -14.60
N ILE A 53 7.87 15.86 -14.54
CA ILE A 53 8.79 15.74 -15.68
C ILE A 53 8.84 14.28 -16.18
N LEU A 54 8.92 13.31 -15.27
CA LEU A 54 8.94 11.89 -15.61
C LEU A 54 7.63 11.45 -16.29
N VAL A 55 6.49 11.90 -15.77
CA VAL A 55 5.17 11.59 -16.36
C VAL A 55 5.00 12.22 -17.73
N TYR A 56 5.39 13.49 -17.93
CA TYR A 56 5.33 14.13 -19.24
C TYR A 56 6.21 13.42 -20.26
N ARG A 57 7.39 12.97 -19.87
CA ARG A 57 8.25 12.16 -20.76
C ARG A 57 7.55 10.88 -21.19
N PHE A 58 6.91 10.17 -20.27
CA PHE A 58 6.13 8.97 -20.59
C PHE A 58 4.98 9.26 -21.55
N LEU A 59 4.21 10.32 -21.31
CA LEU A 59 3.12 10.72 -22.19
C LEU A 59 3.63 11.04 -23.60
N THR A 60 4.67 11.88 -23.73
CA THR A 60 5.26 12.27 -25.01
C THR A 60 5.80 11.07 -25.80
N GLN A 61 6.49 10.14 -25.13
CA GLN A 61 7.01 8.91 -25.74
C GLN A 61 5.91 7.98 -26.26
N ASN A 62 4.67 8.18 -25.80
CA ASN A 62 3.50 7.40 -26.19
C ASN A 62 2.48 8.21 -27.02
N ASP A 63 2.91 9.28 -27.69
CA ASP A 63 2.06 10.15 -28.53
C ASP A 63 0.83 10.70 -27.80
N ALA A 64 0.97 10.97 -26.51
CA ALA A 64 -0.07 11.54 -25.67
C ALA A 64 0.39 12.88 -25.06
N ASP A 65 -0.57 13.74 -24.82
CA ASP A 65 -0.44 14.99 -24.10
C ASP A 65 -1.70 15.26 -23.27
N LEU A 66 -1.71 16.29 -22.46
CA LEU A 66 -2.85 16.59 -21.58
C LEU A 66 -4.15 16.82 -22.37
N ASN A 67 -4.10 17.40 -23.56
CA ASN A 67 -5.29 17.71 -24.36
C ASN A 67 -5.98 16.44 -24.88
N LYS A 68 -5.26 15.33 -24.95
CA LYS A 68 -5.80 14.02 -25.35
C LYS A 68 -6.36 13.20 -24.20
N LEU A 69 -6.10 13.63 -22.96
CA LEU A 69 -6.62 12.95 -21.76
C LEU A 69 -8.06 13.39 -21.46
N LYS A 70 -8.89 12.46 -21.05
CA LYS A 70 -10.24 12.73 -20.56
C LYS A 70 -10.26 12.87 -19.03
N LEU A 71 -9.41 12.13 -18.35
CA LEU A 71 -9.27 12.17 -16.90
C LEU A 71 -7.94 11.55 -16.45
N ILE A 72 -7.52 11.88 -15.23
CA ILE A 72 -6.37 11.29 -14.57
C ILE A 72 -6.84 10.53 -13.32
N ILE A 73 -6.30 9.33 -13.11
CA ILE A 73 -6.61 8.48 -11.96
C ILE A 73 -5.33 8.31 -11.13
N SER A 74 -5.42 8.53 -9.83
CA SER A 74 -4.37 8.24 -8.87
C SER A 74 -4.80 7.17 -7.88
N ARG A 75 -3.85 6.38 -7.38
CA ARG A 75 -4.08 5.44 -6.28
C ARG A 75 -4.64 6.11 -5.01
N GLY A 76 -4.45 7.42 -4.83
CA GLY A 76 -4.68 8.08 -3.56
C GLY A 76 -3.49 8.02 -2.60
N GLY A 77 -3.51 8.90 -1.61
CA GLY A 77 -2.50 9.03 -0.56
C GLY A 77 -3.10 8.84 0.84
N LEU A 78 -2.39 9.30 1.87
CA LEU A 78 -2.92 9.37 3.23
C LEU A 78 -3.82 10.60 3.38
N GLN A 79 -4.96 10.57 2.69
CA GLN A 79 -6.01 11.57 2.79
C GLN A 79 -6.92 11.31 4.00
N LYS A 80 -7.88 12.18 4.26
CA LYS A 80 -8.86 12.01 5.33
C LYS A 80 -9.46 10.59 5.30
N PRO A 81 -9.37 9.82 6.40
CA PRO A 81 -9.93 8.48 6.47
C PRO A 81 -11.43 8.46 6.17
N GLY A 82 -11.87 7.45 5.45
CA GLY A 82 -13.26 7.26 5.05
C GLY A 82 -13.49 5.97 4.29
N PRO A 83 -14.71 5.69 3.83
CA PRO A 83 -15.01 4.46 3.10
C PRO A 83 -14.19 4.34 1.80
N ALA A 84 -14.13 3.14 1.25
CA ALA A 84 -13.58 2.92 -0.08
C ALA A 84 -14.42 3.66 -1.14
N GLY A 85 -13.80 4.04 -2.26
CA GLY A 85 -14.51 4.70 -3.34
C GLY A 85 -13.64 5.51 -4.28
N ILE A 86 -14.32 6.28 -5.12
CA ILE A 86 -13.71 7.20 -6.06
C ILE A 86 -13.93 8.62 -5.54
N PHE A 87 -12.85 9.35 -5.33
CA PHE A 87 -12.84 10.70 -4.78
C PHE A 87 -12.30 11.67 -5.82
N GLN A 88 -13.05 12.72 -6.13
CA GLN A 88 -12.52 13.80 -6.94
C GLN A 88 -11.43 14.52 -6.15
N ILE A 89 -10.25 14.67 -6.74
CA ILE A 89 -9.15 15.36 -6.10
C ILE A 89 -9.41 16.86 -6.19
N ASN A 90 -9.23 17.56 -5.07
CA ASN A 90 -9.44 19.00 -4.95
C ASN A 90 -8.31 19.65 -4.13
N GLU A 91 -8.32 20.98 -4.05
CA GLU A 91 -7.30 21.76 -3.32
C GLU A 91 -7.20 21.38 -1.84
N ALA A 92 -8.34 21.14 -1.16
CA ALA A 92 -8.34 20.76 0.25
C ALA A 92 -7.63 19.43 0.47
N MET A 93 -7.92 18.42 -0.38
CA MET A 93 -7.20 17.12 -0.34
C MET A 93 -5.70 17.31 -0.61
N CYS A 94 -5.31 18.15 -1.56
CA CYS A 94 -3.91 18.42 -1.87
C CYS A 94 -3.18 19.11 -0.72
N SER A 95 -3.84 20.06 -0.02
CA SER A 95 -3.30 20.72 1.17
C SER A 95 -3.07 19.69 2.29
N ASP A 96 -4.10 18.91 2.66
CA ASP A 96 -4.00 17.87 3.68
C ASP A 96 -2.85 16.88 3.40
N LEU A 97 -2.69 16.45 2.14
CA LEU A 97 -1.65 15.51 1.72
C LEU A 97 -0.24 16.12 1.78
N SER A 98 -0.09 17.38 1.37
CA SER A 98 1.21 18.06 1.37
C SER A 98 1.67 18.47 2.78
N GLU A 99 0.72 18.73 3.68
CA GLU A 99 0.97 19.04 5.08
C GLU A 99 1.09 17.79 5.95
N GLY A 100 0.70 16.62 5.41
CA GLY A 100 0.74 15.36 6.13
C GLY A 100 -0.25 15.26 7.28
N CYS A 101 -1.43 15.92 7.17
CA CYS A 101 -2.47 15.95 8.21
C CYS A 101 -2.86 14.55 8.73
N TYR A 102 -2.78 13.54 7.87
CA TYR A 102 -3.08 12.13 8.20
C TYR A 102 -1.85 11.23 8.07
N GLY A 103 -0.65 11.82 8.08
CA GLY A 103 0.63 11.15 7.96
C GLY A 103 1.34 11.40 6.63
N HIS A 104 2.64 11.14 6.61
CA HIS A 104 3.49 11.29 5.43
C HIS A 104 3.77 9.93 4.79
N HIS A 105 3.47 9.81 3.50
CA HIS A 105 3.79 8.62 2.71
C HIS A 105 4.00 9.01 1.24
N PRO A 106 4.94 8.38 0.51
CA PRO A 106 5.18 8.69 -0.91
C PRO A 106 3.95 8.63 -1.80
N SER A 107 2.97 7.78 -1.48
CA SER A 107 1.71 7.71 -2.25
C SER A 107 0.93 9.03 -2.26
N SER A 108 1.14 9.90 -1.27
CA SER A 108 0.49 11.22 -1.20
C SER A 108 0.93 12.17 -2.33
N LEU A 109 2.09 11.92 -2.95
CA LEU A 109 2.55 12.66 -4.13
C LEU A 109 1.64 12.43 -5.35
N GLY A 110 1.03 11.24 -5.46
CA GLY A 110 0.22 10.85 -6.61
C GLY A 110 -1.00 11.73 -6.84
N PRO A 111 -1.90 11.92 -5.87
CA PRO A 111 -3.06 12.80 -6.01
C PRO A 111 -2.67 14.25 -6.30
N VAL A 112 -1.64 14.78 -5.62
CA VAL A 112 -1.21 16.17 -5.83
C VAL A 112 -0.63 16.36 -7.24
N LEU A 113 0.16 15.42 -7.74
CA LEU A 113 0.63 15.40 -9.12
C LEU A 113 -0.55 15.31 -10.11
N ALA A 114 -1.49 14.39 -9.86
CA ALA A 114 -2.67 14.23 -10.71
C ALA A 114 -3.51 15.52 -10.78
N PHE A 115 -3.68 16.19 -9.65
CA PHE A 115 -4.41 17.46 -9.55
C PHE A 115 -3.70 18.57 -10.31
N SER A 116 -2.38 18.76 -10.11
CA SER A 116 -1.58 19.76 -10.84
C SER A 116 -1.70 19.59 -12.35
N MET A 117 -1.54 18.36 -12.85
CA MET A 117 -1.66 18.06 -14.29
C MET A 117 -3.10 18.26 -14.80
N ALA A 118 -4.11 17.90 -13.98
CA ALA A 118 -5.51 18.06 -14.34
C ALA A 118 -5.91 19.55 -14.47
N GLN A 119 -5.39 20.41 -13.59
CA GLN A 119 -5.58 21.85 -13.69
C GLN A 119 -5.02 22.43 -15.00
N GLU A 120 -3.80 22.00 -15.39
CA GLU A 120 -3.18 22.42 -16.64
C GLU A 120 -3.94 21.94 -17.88
N GLY A 121 -4.45 20.71 -17.83
CA GLY A 121 -5.23 20.12 -18.94
C GLY A 121 -6.71 20.44 -18.93
N GLN A 122 -7.20 21.20 -17.93
CA GLN A 122 -8.63 21.50 -17.73
C GLN A 122 -9.50 20.22 -17.71
N ILE A 123 -9.01 19.15 -17.06
CA ILE A 123 -9.67 17.86 -16.94
C ILE A 123 -9.84 17.48 -15.46
N SER A 124 -10.56 16.40 -15.18
CA SER A 124 -10.76 15.93 -13.81
C SER A 124 -9.70 14.93 -13.37
N ALA A 125 -9.33 14.97 -12.08
CA ALA A 125 -8.49 13.98 -11.43
C ALA A 125 -9.24 13.28 -10.30
N TYR A 126 -9.02 11.96 -10.17
CA TYR A 126 -9.67 11.14 -9.14
C TYR A 126 -8.66 10.27 -8.41
N ALA A 127 -8.88 10.10 -7.10
CA ALA A 127 -8.22 9.10 -6.27
C ALA A 127 -9.16 7.90 -6.07
N ILE A 128 -8.61 6.67 -6.14
CA ILE A 128 -9.40 5.45 -5.99
C ILE A 128 -8.86 4.62 -4.83
N ASP A 129 -9.76 4.19 -3.95
CA ASP A 129 -9.51 3.28 -2.83
C ASP A 129 -8.17 3.61 -2.13
N PRO A 130 -8.04 4.81 -1.49
CA PRO A 130 -6.78 5.29 -0.93
C PRO A 130 -6.28 4.40 0.21
N PRO A 131 -4.98 4.42 0.54
CA PRO A 131 -4.44 3.66 1.68
C PRO A 131 -5.08 4.01 3.02
N SER A 132 -5.67 5.19 3.14
CA SER A 132 -6.44 5.66 4.30
C SER A 132 -7.91 5.22 4.29
N THR A 133 -8.30 4.29 3.41
CA THR A 133 -9.64 3.68 3.46
C THR A 133 -9.87 3.05 4.82
N ASP A 134 -10.97 3.43 5.47
CA ASP A 134 -11.35 2.97 6.80
C ASP A 134 -12.82 2.56 6.84
N GLU A 135 -13.04 1.24 6.86
CA GLU A 135 -14.35 0.59 6.94
C GLU A 135 -14.43 -0.35 8.14
N PHE A 136 -13.54 -0.16 9.13
CA PHE A 136 -13.47 -1.03 10.30
C PHE A 136 -14.79 -1.10 11.05
N ALA A 137 -15.17 -2.33 11.40
CA ALA A 137 -16.23 -2.54 12.39
C ALA A 137 -15.86 -1.82 13.70
N PRO A 138 -16.83 -1.26 14.45
CA PRO A 138 -16.53 -0.56 15.69
C PRO A 138 -15.67 -1.37 16.67
N VAL A 139 -15.92 -2.67 16.78
CA VAL A 139 -15.18 -3.59 17.67
C VAL A 139 -13.72 -3.79 17.25
N ALA A 140 -13.41 -3.64 15.96
CA ALA A 140 -12.04 -3.79 15.44
C ALA A 140 -11.11 -2.66 15.85
N ARG A 141 -11.64 -1.55 16.37
CA ARG A 141 -10.85 -0.37 16.77
C ARG A 141 -10.25 -0.45 18.16
N PHE A 142 -10.77 -1.35 19.00
CA PHE A 142 -10.30 -1.46 20.38
C PHE A 142 -8.94 -2.16 20.45
N SER A 143 -8.01 -1.52 21.15
CA SER A 143 -6.82 -2.18 21.71
C SER A 143 -7.02 -2.40 23.21
N GLY A 144 -6.04 -2.96 23.90
CA GLY A 144 -6.07 -3.09 25.37
C GLY A 144 -5.81 -1.77 26.11
N ILE A 145 -5.50 -0.66 25.41
CA ILE A 145 -5.22 0.67 25.98
C ILE A 145 -6.12 1.68 25.28
N PRO A 146 -7.03 2.38 25.98
CA PRO A 146 -8.01 3.27 25.36
C PRO A 146 -7.41 4.41 24.52
N GLU A 147 -6.22 4.90 24.90
CA GLU A 147 -5.50 5.98 24.22
C GLU A 147 -4.82 5.50 22.94
N ILE A 148 -4.70 4.19 22.73
CA ILE A 148 -4.07 3.57 21.56
C ILE A 148 -5.13 2.78 20.81
N GLN A 149 -5.80 3.44 19.87
CA GLN A 149 -6.79 2.77 19.04
C GLN A 149 -6.13 2.12 17.81
N ARG A 150 -6.69 1.00 17.36
CA ARG A 150 -6.35 0.43 16.06
C ARG A 150 -6.96 1.29 14.96
N CYS A 151 -6.20 1.54 13.92
CA CYS A 151 -6.63 2.29 12.75
C CYS A 151 -6.37 1.49 11.47
N SER A 152 -7.18 1.78 10.46
CA SER A 152 -7.03 1.13 9.16
C SER A 152 -5.88 1.75 8.38
N ALA A 153 -4.91 0.93 7.98
CA ALA A 153 -3.87 1.30 7.02
C ALA A 153 -3.41 0.06 6.25
N PHE A 154 -3.92 -0.13 5.05
CA PHE A 154 -3.68 -1.32 4.26
C PHE A 154 -3.59 -1.02 2.76
N HIS A 155 -3.32 -2.04 1.95
CA HIS A 155 -3.24 -1.90 0.49
C HIS A 155 -4.65 -1.88 -0.14
N ALA A 156 -5.48 -0.89 0.23
CA ALA A 156 -6.90 -0.84 -0.07
C ALA A 156 -7.23 -1.07 -1.55
N LEU A 157 -6.60 -0.33 -2.47
CA LEU A 157 -6.81 -0.51 -3.91
C LEU A 157 -6.54 -1.95 -4.36
N SER A 158 -5.44 -2.55 -3.90
CA SER A 158 -5.09 -3.94 -4.26
C SER A 158 -6.07 -4.95 -3.67
N HIS A 159 -6.48 -4.76 -2.41
CA HIS A 159 -7.48 -5.60 -1.75
C HIS A 159 -8.82 -5.56 -2.45
N LYS A 160 -9.34 -4.35 -2.70
CA LYS A 160 -10.64 -4.14 -3.36
C LYS A 160 -10.63 -4.68 -4.80
N ALA A 161 -9.56 -4.43 -5.55
CA ALA A 161 -9.43 -4.94 -6.92
C ALA A 161 -9.38 -6.48 -6.96
N ALA A 162 -8.62 -7.10 -6.03
CA ALA A 162 -8.54 -8.56 -5.93
C ALA A 162 -9.90 -9.16 -5.52
N GLY A 163 -10.59 -8.56 -4.54
CA GLY A 163 -11.91 -9.00 -4.11
C GLY A 163 -12.97 -8.89 -5.22
N ARG A 164 -13.01 -7.77 -5.96
CA ARG A 164 -13.91 -7.60 -7.13
C ARG A 164 -13.63 -8.64 -8.23
N ARG A 165 -12.32 -8.90 -8.49
CA ARG A 165 -11.95 -9.92 -9.47
C ARG A 165 -12.35 -11.32 -9.01
N ALA A 166 -12.14 -11.67 -7.75
CA ALA A 166 -12.55 -12.96 -7.19
C ALA A 166 -14.07 -13.14 -7.26
N ALA A 167 -14.87 -12.13 -6.91
CA ALA A 167 -16.33 -12.16 -7.05
C ALA A 167 -16.76 -12.39 -8.50
N SER A 168 -16.13 -11.71 -9.46
CA SER A 168 -16.39 -11.92 -10.89
C SER A 168 -16.10 -13.35 -11.33
N VAL A 169 -15.03 -13.99 -10.82
CA VAL A 169 -14.71 -15.41 -11.09
C VAL A 169 -15.77 -16.33 -10.51
N LEU A 170 -16.37 -15.97 -9.37
CA LEU A 170 -17.49 -16.72 -8.77
C LEU A 170 -18.86 -16.40 -9.40
N GLY A 171 -18.91 -15.51 -10.40
CA GLY A 171 -20.17 -15.09 -11.04
C GLY A 171 -21.10 -14.28 -10.12
N ARG A 172 -20.53 -13.58 -9.11
CA ARG A 172 -21.27 -12.81 -8.09
C ARG A 172 -20.77 -11.37 -8.03
N SER A 173 -21.54 -10.47 -7.42
CA SER A 173 -21.07 -9.14 -7.09
C SER A 173 -20.16 -9.18 -5.84
N TYR A 174 -19.24 -8.22 -5.71
CA TYR A 174 -18.33 -8.15 -4.59
C TYR A 174 -19.08 -7.89 -3.27
N GLU A 175 -20.19 -7.19 -3.33
CA GLU A 175 -21.09 -6.84 -2.23
C GLU A 175 -21.91 -8.03 -1.72
N GLU A 176 -21.90 -9.17 -2.45
CA GLU A 176 -22.55 -10.41 -2.05
C GLU A 176 -21.56 -11.44 -1.47
N CYS A 177 -20.28 -11.14 -1.50
CA CYS A 177 -19.22 -12.07 -1.13
C CYS A 177 -18.51 -11.68 0.16
N ASN A 178 -17.97 -12.69 0.85
CA ASN A 178 -17.07 -12.55 1.97
C ASN A 178 -15.71 -13.14 1.59
N PHE A 179 -14.65 -12.33 1.67
CA PHE A 179 -13.31 -12.76 1.32
C PHE A 179 -12.31 -12.49 2.44
N ILE A 180 -11.28 -13.31 2.52
CA ILE A 180 -10.03 -12.94 3.18
C ILE A 180 -9.06 -12.59 2.07
N VAL A 181 -8.59 -11.36 2.02
CA VAL A 181 -7.62 -10.93 1.01
C VAL A 181 -6.28 -10.70 1.67
N ALA A 182 -5.25 -11.38 1.17
CA ALA A 182 -3.86 -11.17 1.57
C ALA A 182 -3.08 -10.53 0.42
N HIS A 183 -2.64 -9.28 0.63
CA HIS A 183 -1.70 -8.62 -0.26
C HIS A 183 -0.28 -8.94 0.18
N LEU A 184 0.47 -9.63 -0.67
CA LEU A 184 1.81 -10.16 -0.41
C LEU A 184 2.84 -9.42 -1.29
N GLY A 185 3.50 -8.42 -0.74
CA GLY A 185 4.47 -7.58 -1.43
C GLY A 185 5.60 -7.13 -0.50
N GLY A 186 6.29 -6.03 -0.79
CA GLY A 186 7.25 -5.41 0.14
C GLY A 186 6.64 -5.06 1.49
N GLY A 187 5.35 -4.66 1.50
CA GLY A 187 4.48 -4.70 2.66
C GLY A 187 3.44 -5.80 2.50
N ILE A 188 3.00 -6.40 3.62
CA ILE A 188 1.97 -7.42 3.66
C ILE A 188 0.80 -6.91 4.49
N THR A 189 -0.43 -7.14 4.01
CA THR A 189 -1.65 -6.86 4.76
C THR A 189 -2.67 -7.96 4.49
N VAL A 190 -3.34 -8.40 5.54
CA VAL A 190 -4.41 -9.40 5.47
C VAL A 190 -5.70 -8.76 5.98
N GLY A 191 -6.77 -8.82 5.21
CA GLY A 191 -8.03 -8.15 5.54
C GLY A 191 -9.24 -9.05 5.40
N ALA A 192 -10.21 -8.86 6.30
CA ALA A 192 -11.52 -9.50 6.28
C ALA A 192 -12.50 -8.62 5.50
N HIS A 193 -12.96 -9.11 4.37
CA HIS A 193 -13.93 -8.44 3.51
C HIS A 193 -15.32 -9.04 3.75
N LEU A 194 -16.23 -8.26 4.29
CA LEU A 194 -17.61 -8.63 4.53
C LEU A 194 -18.51 -7.82 3.61
N LYS A 195 -19.13 -8.47 2.63
CA LYS A 195 -20.10 -7.85 1.69
C LYS A 195 -19.59 -6.52 1.10
N GLY A 196 -18.38 -6.58 0.54
CA GLY A 196 -17.76 -5.43 -0.12
C GLY A 196 -17.01 -4.45 0.80
N GLN A 197 -17.10 -4.58 2.13
CA GLN A 197 -16.40 -3.71 3.10
C GLN A 197 -15.23 -4.44 3.78
N VAL A 198 -14.14 -3.73 4.05
CA VAL A 198 -13.00 -4.26 4.82
C VAL A 198 -13.22 -3.96 6.30
N VAL A 199 -13.87 -4.91 6.99
CA VAL A 199 -14.33 -4.72 8.37
C VAL A 199 -13.24 -4.87 9.43
N ASP A 200 -12.10 -5.48 9.06
CA ASP A 200 -10.86 -5.56 9.84
C ASP A 200 -9.68 -5.87 8.91
N CYS A 201 -8.51 -5.42 9.27
CA CYS A 201 -7.27 -5.81 8.57
C CYS A 201 -6.06 -5.63 9.48
N THR A 202 -4.95 -6.29 9.15
CA THR A 202 -3.66 -6.00 9.75
C THR A 202 -3.17 -4.63 9.27
N HIS A 203 -2.58 -3.86 10.18
CA HIS A 203 -2.03 -2.54 9.85
C HIS A 203 -0.70 -2.69 9.11
N GLY A 204 -0.59 -2.15 7.90
CA GLY A 204 0.56 -2.37 7.02
C GLY A 204 1.92 -1.90 7.55
N LEU A 205 1.98 -1.13 8.63
CA LEU A 205 3.22 -0.62 9.21
C LEU A 205 3.50 -1.10 10.65
N SER A 206 2.46 -1.43 11.43
CA SER A 206 2.59 -1.68 12.87
C SER A 206 2.00 -3.00 13.36
N GLU A 207 1.27 -3.71 12.53
CA GLU A 207 0.64 -4.99 12.86
C GLU A 207 0.84 -6.01 11.72
N GLY A 208 0.47 -7.25 11.99
CA GLY A 208 0.51 -8.33 11.00
C GLY A 208 1.86 -9.03 10.91
N PRO A 209 2.06 -9.85 9.87
CA PRO A 209 3.26 -10.64 9.71
C PRO A 209 4.46 -9.72 9.39
N PHE A 210 5.66 -10.17 9.73
CA PHE A 210 6.83 -9.49 9.19
C PHE A 210 6.89 -9.66 7.66
N THR A 211 7.51 -8.70 6.98
CA THR A 211 7.50 -8.61 5.52
C THR A 211 8.95 -8.61 5.00
N PRO A 212 9.20 -8.48 3.69
CA PRO A 212 10.54 -8.26 3.19
C PRO A 212 11.34 -7.14 3.88
N GLU A 213 10.69 -6.05 4.32
CA GLU A 213 11.39 -4.90 4.90
C GLU A 213 10.76 -4.34 6.18
N ARG A 214 9.76 -5.02 6.76
CA ARG A 214 9.05 -4.56 7.97
C ARG A 214 9.07 -5.62 9.05
N ALA A 215 9.18 -5.19 10.29
CA ALA A 215 9.25 -6.08 11.45
C ALA A 215 7.93 -6.82 11.75
N GLY A 216 6.78 -6.27 11.31
CA GLY A 216 5.47 -6.80 11.69
C GLY A 216 5.16 -6.59 13.17
N SER A 217 4.26 -7.41 13.71
CA SER A 217 3.94 -7.41 15.13
C SER A 217 5.12 -7.93 15.95
N LEU A 218 5.45 -7.21 17.04
CA LEU A 218 6.51 -7.58 17.97
C LEU A 218 5.92 -7.88 19.34
N PRO A 219 6.58 -8.72 20.16
CA PRO A 219 6.33 -8.79 21.60
C PRO A 219 6.57 -7.41 22.21
N VAL A 220 5.50 -6.78 22.74
CA VAL A 220 5.52 -5.36 23.10
C VAL A 220 6.51 -5.05 24.22
N LEU A 221 6.53 -5.89 25.29
CA LEU A 221 7.42 -5.65 26.43
C LEU A 221 8.88 -5.80 26.06
N GLU A 222 9.24 -6.81 25.27
CA GLU A 222 10.58 -7.06 24.77
C GLU A 222 11.03 -5.96 23.80
N ALA A 223 10.11 -5.47 22.96
CA ALA A 223 10.39 -4.34 22.08
C ALA A 223 10.69 -3.06 22.89
N CYS A 224 9.88 -2.73 23.89
CA CYS A 224 10.11 -1.59 24.78
C CYS A 224 11.45 -1.71 25.52
N ALA A 225 11.77 -2.89 26.06
CA ALA A 225 13.03 -3.14 26.75
C ALA A 225 14.23 -2.99 25.79
N TYR A 226 14.15 -3.52 24.58
CA TYR A 226 15.19 -3.41 23.56
C TYR A 226 15.45 -1.96 23.16
N PHE A 227 14.39 -1.19 22.83
CA PHE A 227 14.53 0.21 22.41
C PHE A 227 15.07 1.10 23.53
N SER A 228 14.60 0.89 24.77
CA SER A 228 15.11 1.61 25.95
C SER A 228 16.58 1.32 26.21
N LYS A 229 16.98 0.04 26.17
CA LYS A 229 18.39 -0.36 26.37
C LYS A 229 19.31 0.15 25.26
N SER A 230 18.82 0.22 24.04
CA SER A 230 19.59 0.66 22.87
C SER A 230 19.68 2.19 22.75
N HIS A 231 19.00 2.95 23.61
CA HIS A 231 18.93 4.42 23.58
C HIS A 231 18.56 4.99 22.20
N MET A 232 17.72 4.26 21.44
CA MET A 232 17.35 4.65 20.09
C MET A 232 16.36 5.82 20.10
N GLU A 233 16.60 6.78 19.22
CA GLU A 233 15.65 7.84 18.96
C GLU A 233 14.43 7.32 18.17
N ILE A 234 13.28 7.98 18.32
CA ILE A 234 12.02 7.53 17.70
C ILE A 234 12.13 7.34 16.17
N ASN A 235 12.93 8.16 15.50
CA ASN A 235 13.13 8.04 14.05
C ASN A 235 13.99 6.82 13.68
N GLU A 236 14.94 6.44 14.53
CA GLU A 236 15.73 5.21 14.34
C GLU A 236 14.87 3.98 14.56
N ILE A 237 14.01 4.01 15.59
CA ILE A 237 13.02 2.94 15.84
C ILE A 237 12.11 2.79 14.62
N LYS A 238 11.55 3.88 14.08
CA LYS A 238 10.71 3.84 12.88
C LYS A 238 11.44 3.24 11.68
N GLN A 239 12.71 3.60 11.46
CA GLN A 239 13.52 3.03 10.36
C GLN A 239 13.81 1.55 10.56
N LEU A 240 14.04 1.12 11.80
CA LEU A 240 14.24 -0.30 12.13
C LEU A 240 12.98 -1.10 11.86
N LEU A 241 11.83 -0.61 12.29
CA LEU A 241 10.55 -1.28 12.13
C LEU A 241 10.06 -1.29 10.67
N VAL A 242 10.29 -0.19 9.93
CA VAL A 242 9.79 0.02 8.56
C VAL A 242 10.96 0.36 7.63
N GLY A 243 11.52 -0.67 6.99
CA GLY A 243 12.62 -0.54 6.03
C GLY A 243 13.84 -1.40 6.33
N LYS A 244 14.12 -1.70 7.61
CA LYS A 244 15.25 -2.55 8.03
C LYS A 244 14.81 -3.81 8.78
N GLY A 245 13.52 -4.04 8.94
CA GLY A 245 12.95 -5.23 9.56
C GLY A 245 12.76 -6.38 8.58
N GLY A 246 12.15 -7.47 9.04
CA GLY A 246 11.75 -8.60 8.22
C GLY A 246 12.89 -9.35 7.56
N LEU A 247 12.71 -9.78 6.30
CA LEU A 247 13.76 -10.49 5.55
C LEU A 247 15.05 -9.68 5.48
N MET A 248 14.95 -8.37 5.36
CA MET A 248 16.11 -7.47 5.33
C MET A 248 16.95 -7.59 6.60
N ALA A 249 16.31 -7.68 7.77
CA ALA A 249 17.02 -7.84 9.05
C ALA A 249 17.72 -9.19 9.18
N TYR A 250 17.08 -10.27 8.71
CA TYR A 250 17.59 -11.62 8.87
C TYR A 250 18.54 -12.06 7.77
N LEU A 251 18.31 -11.62 6.52
CA LEU A 251 18.96 -12.17 5.32
C LEU A 251 19.66 -11.10 4.48
N SER A 252 19.66 -9.84 4.92
CA SER A 252 20.25 -8.68 4.24
C SER A 252 19.71 -8.47 2.81
N THR A 253 18.50 -8.97 2.53
CA THR A 253 17.79 -8.75 1.27
C THR A 253 16.30 -8.60 1.50
N LYS A 254 15.66 -7.83 0.64
CA LYS A 254 14.19 -7.69 0.56
C LYS A 254 13.60 -8.31 -0.71
N SER A 255 14.43 -9.01 -1.48
CA SER A 255 14.02 -9.67 -2.72
C SER A 255 13.58 -11.10 -2.43
N GLY A 256 12.30 -11.42 -2.64
CA GLY A 256 11.80 -12.80 -2.55
C GLY A 256 12.55 -13.74 -3.51
N ILE A 257 12.90 -13.26 -4.70
CA ILE A 257 13.66 -14.03 -5.69
C ILE A 257 15.04 -14.42 -5.15
N GLU A 258 15.78 -13.47 -4.54
CA GLU A 258 17.08 -13.77 -3.94
C GLU A 258 16.96 -14.77 -2.77
N VAL A 259 15.90 -14.67 -1.97
CA VAL A 259 15.63 -15.63 -0.89
C VAL A 259 15.37 -17.01 -1.44
N GLU A 260 14.56 -17.16 -2.49
CA GLU A 260 14.34 -18.44 -3.16
C GLU A 260 15.64 -19.03 -3.74
N GLU A 261 16.49 -18.21 -4.33
CA GLU A 261 17.80 -18.65 -4.83
C GLU A 261 18.68 -19.16 -3.70
N LYS A 262 18.75 -18.45 -2.56
CA LYS A 262 19.48 -18.93 -1.37
C LYS A 262 18.94 -20.28 -0.89
N ILE A 263 17.62 -20.45 -0.82
CA ILE A 263 16.99 -21.71 -0.43
C ILE A 263 17.34 -22.84 -1.40
N LYS A 264 17.27 -22.60 -2.71
CA LYS A 264 17.66 -23.57 -3.75
C LYS A 264 19.13 -24.00 -3.65
N HIS A 265 20.00 -23.11 -3.14
CA HIS A 265 21.41 -23.41 -2.88
C HIS A 265 21.68 -24.01 -1.50
N GLY A 266 20.64 -24.38 -0.74
CA GLY A 266 20.74 -25.07 0.54
C GLY A 266 20.92 -24.16 1.76
N ASP A 267 20.66 -22.86 1.65
CA ASP A 267 20.68 -21.95 2.79
C ASP A 267 19.49 -22.23 3.73
N GLN A 268 19.76 -23.01 4.78
CA GLN A 268 18.76 -23.42 5.76
C GLN A 268 18.20 -22.21 6.52
N ARG A 269 19.02 -21.19 6.80
CA ARG A 269 18.55 -19.97 7.49
C ARG A 269 17.57 -19.20 6.64
N ALA A 270 17.82 -19.09 5.35
CA ALA A 270 16.89 -18.46 4.42
C ALA A 270 15.55 -19.22 4.37
N ALA A 271 15.59 -20.56 4.36
CA ALA A 271 14.39 -21.40 4.38
C ALA A 271 13.57 -21.18 5.66
N GLU A 272 14.21 -21.25 6.83
CA GLU A 272 13.54 -21.05 8.13
C GLU A 272 12.90 -19.67 8.26
N VAL A 273 13.61 -18.61 7.85
CA VAL A 273 13.08 -17.24 7.93
C VAL A 273 11.92 -17.02 6.96
N PHE A 274 12.01 -17.57 5.76
CA PHE A 274 10.94 -17.47 4.77
C PHE A 274 9.69 -18.24 5.22
N GLU A 275 9.88 -19.47 5.74
CA GLU A 275 8.80 -20.26 6.32
C GLU A 275 8.12 -19.53 7.51
N ALA A 276 8.91 -18.91 8.39
CA ALA A 276 8.37 -18.12 9.49
C ALA A 276 7.50 -16.94 9.01
N MET A 277 7.87 -16.29 7.92
CA MET A 277 7.03 -15.23 7.30
C MET A 277 5.71 -15.81 6.78
N ILE A 278 5.75 -16.94 6.07
CA ILE A 278 4.57 -17.65 5.55
C ILE A 278 3.67 -18.10 6.71
N TYR A 279 4.27 -18.64 7.78
CA TYR A 279 3.54 -19.07 8.97
C TYR A 279 2.75 -17.91 9.59
N GLN A 280 3.36 -16.73 9.75
CA GLN A 280 2.65 -15.56 10.30
C GLN A 280 1.53 -15.07 9.36
N ILE A 281 1.75 -15.11 8.04
CA ILE A 281 0.68 -14.79 7.06
C ILE A 281 -0.50 -15.75 7.24
N ALA A 282 -0.23 -17.05 7.40
CA ALA A 282 -1.27 -18.06 7.60
C ALA A 282 -2.04 -17.86 8.92
N MET A 283 -1.35 -17.46 10.00
CA MET A 283 -1.98 -17.10 11.26
C MET A 283 -2.96 -15.93 11.09
N ASP A 284 -2.56 -14.88 10.37
CA ASP A 284 -3.41 -13.71 10.15
C ASP A 284 -4.61 -14.04 9.25
N ILE A 285 -4.43 -14.90 8.24
CA ILE A 285 -5.56 -15.44 7.46
C ILE A 285 -6.56 -16.16 8.37
N GLY A 286 -6.06 -16.99 9.31
CA GLY A 286 -6.89 -17.66 10.31
C GLY A 286 -7.62 -16.68 11.23
N ALA A 287 -6.94 -15.62 11.67
CA ALA A 287 -7.55 -14.57 12.48
C ALA A 287 -8.68 -13.86 11.71
N MET A 288 -8.48 -13.53 10.44
CA MET A 288 -9.51 -12.90 9.60
C MET A 288 -10.68 -13.84 9.31
N ALA A 289 -10.45 -15.16 9.27
CA ALA A 289 -11.54 -16.14 9.18
C ALA A 289 -12.44 -16.10 10.44
N THR A 290 -11.86 -15.88 11.60
CA THR A 290 -12.60 -15.70 12.86
C THR A 290 -13.42 -14.40 12.83
N VAL A 291 -12.88 -13.29 12.31
CA VAL A 291 -13.60 -12.03 12.11
C VAL A 291 -14.85 -12.24 11.24
N LEU A 292 -14.76 -13.05 10.19
CA LEU A 292 -15.87 -13.43 9.33
C LEU A 292 -16.76 -14.56 9.90
N LYS A 293 -16.52 -14.98 11.15
CA LYS A 293 -17.27 -16.06 11.82
C LYS A 293 -17.29 -17.37 11.01
N GLY A 294 -16.20 -17.65 10.28
CA GLY A 294 -16.07 -18.80 9.42
C GLY A 294 -16.84 -18.73 8.09
N THR A 295 -17.59 -17.66 7.83
CA THR A 295 -18.32 -17.49 6.56
C THR A 295 -17.43 -16.78 5.54
N CYS A 296 -16.62 -17.55 4.81
CA CYS A 296 -15.68 -17.06 3.82
C CYS A 296 -15.91 -17.79 2.49
N ASP A 297 -16.18 -17.04 1.41
CA ASP A 297 -16.36 -17.61 0.08
C ASP A 297 -15.01 -18.00 -0.56
N ALA A 298 -13.95 -17.26 -0.30
CA ALA A 298 -12.59 -17.60 -0.73
C ALA A 298 -11.52 -16.83 0.04
N VAL A 299 -10.30 -17.41 0.10
CA VAL A 299 -9.06 -16.72 0.43
C VAL A 299 -8.42 -16.25 -0.88
N VAL A 300 -8.13 -14.96 -0.98
CA VAL A 300 -7.62 -14.34 -2.20
C VAL A 300 -6.20 -13.83 -1.95
N LEU A 301 -5.23 -14.37 -2.67
CA LEU A 301 -3.84 -13.94 -2.59
C LEU A 301 -3.54 -12.98 -3.76
N THR A 302 -2.88 -11.86 -3.47
CA THR A 302 -2.45 -10.87 -4.47
C THR A 302 -1.10 -10.26 -4.08
N GLY A 303 -0.46 -9.57 -5.00
CA GLY A 303 0.87 -8.97 -4.77
C GLY A 303 2.00 -9.74 -5.44
N ALA A 304 3.22 -9.18 -5.39
CA ALA A 304 4.35 -9.71 -6.14
C ALA A 304 4.87 -11.06 -5.61
N LEU A 305 4.79 -11.29 -4.30
CA LEU A 305 5.25 -12.53 -3.67
C LEU A 305 4.35 -13.74 -3.97
N THR A 306 3.17 -13.56 -4.57
CA THR A 306 2.35 -14.71 -5.02
C THR A 306 2.92 -15.44 -6.23
N LYS A 307 4.02 -14.93 -6.80
CA LYS A 307 4.74 -15.54 -7.93
C LYS A 307 5.99 -16.28 -7.50
N SER A 308 6.26 -16.26 -6.20
CA SER A 308 7.36 -16.99 -5.55
C SER A 308 6.95 -18.39 -5.16
#